data_36240e4fdf613c6ac6ece4cc2b8e1708
#
_entry.id   36240e4fdf613c6ac6ece4cc2b8e1708
#
_cell.length_a   1.000
_cell.length_b   1.000
_cell.length_c   1.000
_cell.angle_alpha   90.00
_cell.angle_beta   90.00
_cell.angle_gamma   90.00
#
_symmetry.space_group_name_H-M   'P 1'
#
loop_
_entity.id
_entity.type
_entity.pdbx_description
1 polymer ?
#
loop_
_entity_poly.entity_id
_entity_poly.type
_entity_poly.pdbx_seq_one_letter_code
_entity_poly.pdbx_strand_id
1 'polypeptide(L)'
;MKADLIKKYFQSWIDNDIEIVKQTFSENALYSECYGPEYHGLSQIAMWFEDWHNKGQVLEWTIKRILELNQTLIVEWYFKCNYDGRVDDFDGVTIADFDNDMKILKLCEFQSKAEHYYPYES
;
A
#
# COMPACT_ATOMS: atom_id res chain seq x y z
N MET A 1 13.66 -2.43 -10.55
CA MET A 1 12.55 -2.14 -11.49
C MET A 1 11.22 -2.18 -10.77
N LYS A 2 10.72 -3.36 -10.42
CA LYS A 2 9.47 -3.47 -9.65
C LYS A 2 9.61 -2.82 -8.27
N ALA A 3 10.75 -2.98 -7.62
CA ALA A 3 11.01 -2.34 -6.33
C ALA A 3 10.91 -0.82 -6.40
N ASP A 4 11.42 -0.20 -7.46
CA ASP A 4 11.33 1.24 -7.65
C ASP A 4 9.89 1.69 -7.86
N LEU A 5 9.10 0.90 -8.57
CA LEU A 5 7.69 1.20 -8.81
C LEU A 5 6.89 1.17 -7.51
N ILE A 6 7.13 0.17 -6.66
CA ILE A 6 6.41 0.09 -5.37
C ILE A 6 6.82 1.22 -4.43
N LYS A 7 8.10 1.61 -4.44
CA LYS A 7 8.59 2.74 -3.64
C LYS A 7 7.91 4.05 -4.06
N LYS A 8 7.80 4.28 -5.37
CA LYS A 8 7.11 5.45 -5.90
C LYS A 8 5.64 5.43 -5.52
N TYR A 9 5.02 4.27 -5.58
CA TYR A 9 3.62 4.13 -5.21
C TYR A 9 3.40 4.49 -3.74
N PHE A 10 4.21 3.97 -2.82
CA PHE A 10 4.10 4.31 -1.40
C PHE A 10 4.31 5.81 -1.18
N GLN A 11 5.29 6.38 -1.87
CA GLN A 11 5.55 7.81 -1.77
C GLN A 11 4.38 8.65 -2.28
N SER A 12 3.65 8.15 -3.29
CA SER A 12 2.48 8.86 -3.82
C SER A 12 1.38 9.06 -2.77
N TRP A 13 1.25 8.12 -1.83
CA TRP A 13 0.30 8.25 -0.73
C TRP A 13 0.72 9.33 0.26
N ILE A 14 2.01 9.43 0.53
CA ILE A 14 2.57 10.49 1.40
C ILE A 14 2.39 11.86 0.74
N ASP A 15 2.65 11.94 -0.56
CA ASP A 15 2.61 13.18 -1.34
C ASP A 15 1.20 13.55 -1.85
N ASN A 16 0.24 12.64 -1.72
CA ASN A 16 -1.10 12.77 -2.32
C ASN A 16 -1.02 13.01 -3.84
N ASP A 17 -0.27 12.15 -4.53
CA ASP A 17 -0.01 12.27 -5.97
C ASP A 17 -0.77 11.21 -6.75
N ILE A 18 -1.97 11.58 -7.23
CA ILE A 18 -2.85 10.66 -7.96
C ILE A 18 -2.26 10.23 -9.31
N GLU A 19 -1.40 11.04 -9.92
CA GLU A 19 -0.84 10.70 -11.24
C GLU A 19 0.08 9.48 -11.16
N ILE A 20 0.79 9.32 -10.08
CA ILE A 20 1.62 8.11 -9.85
C ILE A 20 0.73 6.88 -9.71
N VAL A 21 -0.39 6.99 -9.01
CA VAL A 21 -1.36 5.89 -8.88
C VAL A 21 -1.85 5.45 -10.26
N LYS A 22 -2.22 6.40 -11.11
CA LYS A 22 -2.71 6.12 -12.47
C LYS A 22 -1.66 5.44 -13.35
N GLN A 23 -0.38 5.70 -13.09
CA GLN A 23 0.74 5.07 -13.82
C GLN A 23 1.11 3.69 -13.28
N THR A 24 0.73 3.39 -12.05
CA THR A 24 1.17 2.18 -11.33
C THR A 24 0.31 0.97 -11.64
N PHE A 25 -1.01 1.16 -11.73
CA PHE A 25 -1.96 0.05 -11.82
C PHE A 25 -2.45 -0.20 -13.23
N SER A 26 -2.69 -1.48 -13.53
CA SER A 26 -3.43 -1.87 -14.73
C SER A 26 -4.86 -1.36 -14.64
N GLU A 27 -5.50 -1.10 -15.79
CA GLU A 27 -6.90 -0.71 -15.82
C GLU A 27 -7.82 -1.71 -15.15
N ASN A 28 -7.44 -3.00 -15.16
CA ASN A 28 -8.23 -4.11 -14.62
C ASN A 28 -7.72 -4.56 -13.25
N ALA A 29 -6.92 -3.75 -12.57
CA ALA A 29 -6.30 -4.14 -11.30
C ALA A 29 -7.32 -4.41 -10.21
N LEU A 30 -6.98 -5.36 -9.34
CA LEU A 30 -7.74 -5.62 -8.12
C LEU A 30 -6.88 -5.20 -6.92
N TYR A 31 -7.43 -4.39 -6.05
CA TYR A 31 -6.77 -3.92 -4.84
C TYR A 31 -7.56 -4.37 -3.61
N SER A 32 -6.94 -5.18 -2.76
CA SER A 32 -7.56 -5.66 -1.50
C SER A 32 -6.88 -4.98 -0.33
N GLU A 33 -7.62 -4.10 0.36
CA GLU A 33 -7.15 -3.41 1.54
C GLU A 33 -7.07 -4.33 2.75
N CYS A 34 -6.20 -3.99 3.70
CA CYS A 34 -6.05 -4.76 4.95
C CYS A 34 -7.28 -4.66 5.87
N TYR A 35 -8.22 -3.78 5.59
CA TYR A 35 -9.45 -3.63 6.36
C TYR A 35 -10.64 -4.40 5.76
N GLY A 36 -10.45 -5.07 4.63
CA GLY A 36 -11.49 -5.86 3.98
C GLY A 36 -12.04 -5.31 2.67
N PRO A 37 -12.15 -3.99 2.46
CA PRO A 37 -12.64 -3.47 1.19
C PRO A 37 -11.77 -3.86 0.01
N GLU A 38 -12.41 -4.06 -1.14
CA GLU A 38 -11.73 -4.35 -2.40
C GLU A 38 -12.19 -3.38 -3.48
N TYR A 39 -11.25 -2.99 -4.34
CA TYR A 39 -11.52 -2.04 -5.42
C TYR A 39 -11.19 -2.71 -6.75
N HIS A 40 -12.14 -2.70 -7.66
CA HIS A 40 -12.04 -3.30 -8.98
C HIS A 40 -11.73 -2.23 -10.03
N GLY A 41 -10.54 -2.32 -10.63
CA GLY A 41 -10.12 -1.43 -11.70
C GLY A 41 -9.48 -0.14 -11.20
N LEU A 42 -8.66 0.43 -12.08
CA LEU A 42 -7.93 1.66 -11.78
C LEU A 42 -8.86 2.81 -11.39
N SER A 43 -10.01 2.91 -12.04
CA SER A 43 -11.00 3.94 -11.77
C SER A 43 -11.46 3.93 -10.31
N GLN A 44 -11.76 2.74 -9.76
CA GLN A 44 -12.16 2.62 -8.35
C GLN A 44 -10.99 2.87 -7.41
N ILE A 45 -9.80 2.40 -7.75
CA ILE A 45 -8.59 2.63 -6.94
C ILE A 45 -8.32 4.14 -6.85
N ALA A 46 -8.42 4.85 -7.96
CA ALA A 46 -8.20 6.29 -7.99
C ALA A 46 -9.27 7.04 -7.17
N MET A 47 -10.52 6.61 -7.27
CA MET A 47 -11.63 7.20 -6.51
C MET A 47 -11.40 7.03 -5.00
N TRP A 48 -11.04 5.82 -4.58
CA TRP A 48 -10.71 5.53 -3.19
C TRP A 48 -9.52 6.36 -2.70
N PHE A 49 -8.47 6.47 -3.50
CA PHE A 49 -7.29 7.27 -3.16
C PHE A 49 -7.68 8.73 -2.88
N GLU A 50 -8.50 9.32 -3.74
CA GLU A 50 -8.95 10.70 -3.58
C GLU A 50 -9.88 10.87 -2.37
N ASP A 51 -10.83 9.95 -2.20
CA ASP A 51 -11.75 9.98 -1.05
C ASP A 51 -10.99 9.86 0.27
N TRP A 52 -10.01 8.96 0.32
CA TRP A 52 -9.21 8.76 1.54
C TRP A 52 -8.45 10.04 1.90
N HIS A 53 -7.84 10.69 0.90
CA HIS A 53 -7.03 11.90 1.14
C HIS A 53 -7.88 13.13 1.47
N ASN A 54 -9.18 13.08 1.28
CA ASN A 54 -10.07 14.15 1.75
C ASN A 54 -10.11 14.24 3.27
N LYS A 55 -9.85 13.15 3.97
CA LYS A 55 -9.88 13.08 5.44
C LYS A 55 -8.56 12.62 6.04
N GLY A 56 -7.67 12.05 5.25
CA GLY A 56 -6.47 11.40 5.71
C GLY A 56 -5.19 12.00 5.16
N GLN A 57 -4.11 11.78 5.91
CA GLN A 57 -2.76 12.11 5.51
C GLN A 57 -1.85 10.95 5.91
N VAL A 58 -1.07 10.43 4.98
CA VAL A 58 -0.05 9.42 5.29
C VAL A 58 1.15 10.17 5.83
N LEU A 59 1.53 9.85 7.06
CA LEU A 59 2.66 10.49 7.73
C LEU A 59 3.97 9.77 7.44
N GLU A 60 3.89 8.45 7.31
CA GLU A 60 5.06 7.61 7.05
C GLU A 60 4.63 6.30 6.41
N TRP A 61 5.41 5.82 5.44
CA TRP A 61 5.24 4.47 4.89
C TRP A 61 6.65 3.96 4.59
N THR A 62 7.24 3.27 5.55
CA THR A 62 8.64 2.86 5.51
C THR A 62 8.76 1.39 5.15
N ILE A 63 9.50 1.09 4.09
CA ILE A 63 9.76 -0.28 3.64
C ILE A 63 10.86 -0.88 4.50
N LYS A 64 10.59 -2.06 5.06
CA LYS A 64 11.56 -2.83 5.86
C LYS A 64 12.29 -3.85 5.01
N ARG A 65 11.60 -4.52 4.08
CA ARG A 65 12.16 -5.58 3.26
C ARG A 65 11.33 -5.78 2.00
N ILE A 66 12.00 -6.06 0.89
CA ILE A 66 11.35 -6.43 -0.37
C ILE A 66 11.88 -7.79 -0.80
N LEU A 67 10.97 -8.70 -1.12
CA LEU A 67 11.27 -9.99 -1.72
C LEU A 67 10.61 -10.04 -3.09
N GLU A 68 11.34 -10.52 -4.07
CA GLU A 68 10.82 -10.65 -5.43
C GLU A 68 10.86 -12.11 -5.87
N LEU A 69 9.73 -12.59 -6.40
CA LEU A 69 9.62 -13.93 -6.96
C LEU A 69 8.80 -13.85 -8.25
N ASN A 70 9.48 -14.03 -9.39
CA ASN A 70 8.84 -13.94 -10.71
C ASN A 70 8.17 -12.56 -10.89
N GLN A 71 6.86 -12.52 -11.09
CA GLN A 71 6.11 -11.28 -11.27
C GLN A 71 5.53 -10.72 -9.97
N THR A 72 5.89 -11.31 -8.83
CA THR A 72 5.32 -10.96 -7.53
C THR A 72 6.37 -10.29 -6.65
N LEU A 73 5.98 -9.16 -6.03
CA LEU A 73 6.75 -8.54 -4.94
C LEU A 73 6.03 -8.76 -3.63
N ILE A 74 6.82 -9.07 -2.59
CA ILE A 74 6.35 -9.12 -1.20
C ILE A 74 7.10 -8.04 -0.46
N VAL A 75 6.38 -7.08 0.12
CA VAL A 75 6.96 -5.87 0.72
C VAL A 75 6.51 -5.76 2.17
N GLU A 76 7.46 -5.88 3.09
CA GLU A 76 7.21 -5.62 4.51
C GLU A 76 7.40 -4.14 4.79
N TRP A 77 6.50 -3.54 5.59
CA TRP A 77 6.56 -2.11 5.84
C TRP A 77 5.98 -1.74 7.21
N TYR A 78 6.25 -0.48 7.59
CA TYR A 78 5.61 0.23 8.68
C TYR A 78 4.82 1.40 8.10
N PHE A 79 3.60 1.61 8.59
CA PHE A 79 2.69 2.64 8.09
C PHE A 79 2.15 3.47 9.25
N LYS A 80 2.07 4.79 9.04
CA LYS A 80 1.51 5.71 10.02
C LYS A 80 0.68 6.76 9.27
N CYS A 81 -0.51 7.03 9.78
CA CYS A 81 -1.39 8.01 9.17
C CYS A 81 -2.12 8.83 10.22
N ASN A 82 -2.65 9.97 9.77
CA ASN A 82 -3.66 10.74 10.49
C ASN A 82 -4.92 10.69 9.65
N TYR A 83 -5.96 10.03 10.13
CA TYR A 83 -7.22 9.93 9.41
C TYR A 83 -8.33 10.53 10.24
N ASP A 84 -8.93 11.61 9.71
CA ASP A 84 -10.03 12.34 10.37
C ASP A 84 -9.65 12.78 11.79
N GLY A 85 -8.41 13.25 11.97
CA GLY A 85 -7.88 13.72 13.24
C GLY A 85 -7.34 12.63 14.17
N ARG A 86 -7.37 11.38 13.73
CA ARG A 86 -6.91 10.24 14.54
C ARG A 86 -5.63 9.67 13.97
N VAL A 87 -4.58 9.63 14.78
CA VAL A 87 -3.30 9.04 14.41
C VAL A 87 -3.33 7.54 14.68
N ASP A 88 -2.94 6.74 13.70
CA ASP A 88 -2.87 5.29 13.81
C ASP A 88 -1.60 4.79 13.10
N ASP A 89 -1.05 3.69 13.58
CA ASP A 89 0.11 3.08 12.95
C ASP A 89 0.04 1.55 13.06
N PHE A 90 0.68 0.88 12.11
CA PHE A 90 0.77 -0.57 12.12
C PHE A 90 1.86 -1.07 11.18
N ASP A 91 2.28 -2.31 11.40
CA ASP A 91 3.14 -3.04 10.48
C ASP A 91 2.28 -3.77 9.45
N GLY A 92 2.83 -4.04 8.30
CA GLY A 92 2.10 -4.79 7.31
C GLY A 92 2.94 -5.36 6.20
N VAL A 93 2.25 -6.00 5.28
CA VAL A 93 2.82 -6.63 4.10
C VAL A 93 1.92 -6.32 2.90
N THR A 94 2.55 -5.94 1.80
CA THR A 94 1.91 -5.84 0.50
C THR A 94 2.40 -7.00 -0.35
N ILE A 95 1.46 -7.69 -1.01
CA ILE A 95 1.78 -8.68 -2.05
C ILE A 95 1.25 -8.11 -3.36
N ALA A 96 2.15 -7.80 -4.29
CA ALA A 96 1.80 -7.16 -5.57
C ALA A 96 2.22 -8.04 -6.74
N ASP A 97 1.25 -8.37 -7.61
CA ASP A 97 1.49 -9.11 -8.84
C ASP A 97 1.48 -8.13 -10.01
N PHE A 98 2.54 -8.18 -10.83
CA PHE A 98 2.71 -7.29 -11.97
C PHE A 98 2.32 -8.01 -13.27
N ASP A 99 1.79 -7.25 -14.22
CA ASP A 99 1.58 -7.76 -15.57
C ASP A 99 2.85 -7.59 -16.43
N ASN A 100 2.76 -7.97 -17.71
CA ASN A 100 3.92 -7.91 -18.62
C ASN A 100 4.29 -6.47 -19.01
N ASP A 101 3.44 -5.50 -18.73
CA ASP A 101 3.69 -4.08 -19.01
C ASP A 101 4.21 -3.34 -17.78
N MET A 102 4.63 -4.07 -16.75
CA MET A 102 5.14 -3.50 -15.48
C MET A 102 4.09 -2.67 -14.73
N LYS A 103 2.81 -3.04 -14.88
CA LYS A 103 1.71 -2.47 -14.11
C LYS A 103 1.29 -3.48 -13.04
N ILE A 104 0.82 -2.99 -11.90
CA ILE A 104 0.29 -3.87 -10.86
C ILE A 104 -1.11 -4.34 -11.28
N LEU A 105 -1.27 -5.65 -11.37
CA LEU A 105 -2.52 -6.28 -11.75
C LEU A 105 -3.35 -6.67 -10.52
N LYS A 106 -2.69 -7.05 -9.44
CA LYS A 106 -3.34 -7.43 -8.19
C LYS A 106 -2.45 -7.00 -7.02
N LEU A 107 -3.07 -6.38 -6.02
CA LEU A 107 -2.37 -5.99 -4.81
C LEU A 107 -3.22 -6.35 -3.60
N CYS A 108 -2.61 -7.04 -2.64
CA CYS A 108 -3.24 -7.37 -1.36
C CYS A 108 -2.42 -6.81 -0.22
N GLU A 109 -3.08 -6.29 0.80
CA GLU A 109 -2.44 -5.78 2.00
C GLU A 109 -2.90 -6.54 3.22
N PHE A 110 -1.96 -6.81 4.13
CA PHE A 110 -2.21 -7.44 5.42
C PHE A 110 -1.56 -6.60 6.50
N GLN A 111 -2.14 -6.56 7.69
CA GLN A 111 -1.60 -5.74 8.77
C GLN A 111 -1.40 -6.53 10.03
N SER A 112 -0.51 -6.02 10.87
CA SER A 112 -0.21 -6.51 12.21
C SER A 112 0.02 -5.30 13.10
N LYS A 113 -0.02 -5.48 14.43
CA LYS A 113 0.30 -4.39 15.35
C LYS A 113 1.76 -3.98 15.17
N ALA A 114 2.04 -2.67 15.22
CA ALA A 114 3.41 -2.15 15.20
C ALA A 114 4.10 -2.36 16.53
N GLU A 115 3.34 -2.31 17.63
CA GLU A 115 3.89 -2.51 18.96
C GLU A 115 3.99 -3.99 19.27
N HIS A 116 5.22 -4.45 19.57
CA HIS A 116 5.53 -5.83 19.93
C HIS A 116 6.09 -5.88 21.33
N TYR A 117 5.82 -6.97 22.04
CA TYR A 117 6.28 -7.13 23.43
C TYR A 117 6.59 -8.60 23.72
N TYR A 118 7.34 -8.83 24.80
CA TYR A 118 7.76 -10.15 25.21
C TYR A 118 6.94 -10.57 26.45
N PRO A 119 5.87 -11.36 26.29
CA PRO A 119 4.94 -11.64 27.39
C PRO A 119 5.54 -12.48 28.50
N TYR A 120 6.66 -13.15 28.27
CA TYR A 120 7.32 -14.01 29.24
C TYR A 120 8.57 -13.39 29.85
N GLU A 121 8.83 -12.11 29.58
CA GLU A 121 9.93 -11.35 30.19
C GLU A 121 9.38 -10.21 31.03
N SER A 122 10.00 -9.96 32.18
CA SER A 122 9.58 -8.89 33.09
C SER A 122 10.28 -7.57 32.81
#